data_c254558610cad85d9f527c717714fd62
#
_entry.id   c254558610cad85d9f527c717714fd62
#
_cell.length_a   1.000
_cell.length_b   1.000
_cell.length_c   1.000
_cell.angle_alpha   90.00
_cell.angle_beta   90.00
_cell.angle_gamma   90.00
#
_symmetry.space_group_name_H-M   'P 1'
#
loop_
_entity.id
_entity.type
_entity.pdbx_description
1 polymer ?
#
loop_
_entity_poly.entity_id
_entity_poly.type
_entity_poly.pdbx_seq_one_letter_code
_entity_poly.pdbx_strand_id
1 'polypeptide(L)'
;MRAYVVWLINYFAFYVLWVVCIAAARYDTSSIAVPIVILYLILHLAFISQDWKKEILLIVALTAVGAINESVLFLLGAITYEGAFLGGISWWTLGLWASFATTYWHAFSWLGSKPLLSALLGGTLMPIYYASMDRLNVIQYPDATRAMVAVGVVWALMLPCTFLISKSIQRGFVRNK
;
A
#
# COMPACT_ATOMS: atom_id res chain seq x y z
N MET A 1 -13.38 -5.04 21.61
CA MET A 1 -12.71 -3.72 21.48
C MET A 1 -13.66 -2.78 20.74
N ARG A 2 -13.80 -1.50 21.13
CA ARG A 2 -14.69 -0.57 20.42
C ARG A 2 -14.16 -0.32 19.00
N ALA A 3 -15.03 -0.34 17.98
CA ALA A 3 -14.65 -0.19 16.56
C ALA A 3 -13.73 1.02 16.29
N TYR A 4 -13.97 2.11 16.99
CA TYR A 4 -13.15 3.31 16.96
C TYR A 4 -11.69 3.07 17.40
N VAL A 5 -11.47 2.26 18.43
CA VAL A 5 -10.10 1.92 18.92
C VAL A 5 -9.35 1.09 17.87
N VAL A 6 -10.03 0.12 17.26
CA VAL A 6 -9.46 -0.67 16.15
C VAL A 6 -9.06 0.22 14.98
N TRP A 7 -9.92 1.16 14.61
CA TRP A 7 -9.65 2.12 13.54
C TRP A 7 -8.40 2.95 13.84
N LEU A 8 -8.29 3.51 15.05
CA LEU A 8 -7.12 4.31 15.45
C LEU A 8 -5.83 3.47 15.45
N ILE A 9 -5.85 2.29 16.08
CA ILE A 9 -4.68 1.42 16.14
C ILE A 9 -4.21 1.07 14.73
N ASN A 10 -5.10 0.66 13.85
CA ASN A 10 -4.77 0.29 12.47
C ASN A 10 -4.21 1.48 11.69
N TYR A 11 -4.82 2.66 11.84
CA TYR A 11 -4.36 3.89 11.19
C TYR A 11 -2.95 4.27 11.63
N PHE A 12 -2.69 4.37 12.95
CA PHE A 12 -1.37 4.73 13.47
C PHE A 12 -0.31 3.68 13.19
N ALA A 13 -0.65 2.39 13.29
CA ALA A 13 0.27 1.31 12.97
C ALA A 13 0.74 1.38 11.51
N PHE A 14 -0.16 1.67 10.57
CA PHE A 14 0.22 1.87 9.17
C PHE A 14 1.23 3.01 9.01
N TYR A 15 1.01 4.17 9.65
CA TYR A 15 1.95 5.28 9.56
C TYR A 15 3.32 4.97 10.18
N VAL A 16 3.35 4.26 11.31
CA VAL A 16 4.61 3.80 11.92
C VAL A 16 5.37 2.87 10.96
N LEU A 17 4.68 1.91 10.34
CA LEU A 17 5.28 1.02 9.36
C LEU A 17 5.76 1.76 8.11
N TRP A 18 5.01 2.77 7.67
CA TRP A 18 5.44 3.62 6.58
C TRP A 18 6.79 4.29 6.91
N VAL A 19 6.92 4.89 8.09
CA VAL A 19 8.19 5.49 8.55
C VAL A 19 9.31 4.44 8.61
N VAL A 20 9.03 3.26 9.16
CA VAL A 20 10.00 2.15 9.24
C VAL A 20 10.48 1.73 7.85
N CYS A 21 9.57 1.52 6.91
CA CYS A 21 9.93 1.12 5.54
C CYS A 21 10.72 2.20 4.80
N ILE A 22 10.34 3.48 4.93
CA ILE A 22 11.07 4.60 4.33
C ILE A 22 12.47 4.75 4.95
N ALA A 23 12.58 4.66 6.27
CA ALA A 23 13.87 4.71 6.94
C ALA A 23 14.76 3.53 6.52
N ALA A 24 14.21 2.33 6.44
CA ALA A 24 14.93 1.14 5.99
C ALA A 24 15.44 1.29 4.55
N ALA A 25 14.63 1.85 3.66
CA ALA A 25 15.04 2.16 2.29
C ALA A 25 16.17 3.19 2.26
N ARG A 26 16.03 4.28 3.04
CA ARG A 26 17.01 5.38 3.09
C ARG A 26 18.38 4.96 3.63
N TYR A 27 18.42 4.01 4.55
CA TYR A 27 19.65 3.56 5.24
C TYR A 27 20.10 2.16 4.82
N ASP A 28 19.52 1.60 3.74
CA ASP A 28 19.80 0.25 3.23
C ASP A 28 19.68 -0.85 4.32
N THR A 29 18.66 -0.72 5.18
CA THR A 29 18.39 -1.63 6.29
C THR A 29 17.11 -2.43 6.08
N SER A 30 16.79 -2.80 4.84
CA SER A 30 15.58 -3.58 4.48
C SER A 30 15.48 -4.91 5.24
N SER A 31 16.61 -5.50 5.62
CA SER A 31 16.69 -6.69 6.48
C SER A 31 16.05 -6.50 7.87
N ILE A 32 15.94 -5.26 8.35
CA ILE A 32 15.28 -4.91 9.62
C ILE A 32 13.79 -4.63 9.39
N ALA A 33 13.44 -3.92 8.31
CA ALA A 33 12.04 -3.57 8.04
C ALA A 33 11.17 -4.79 7.74
N VAL A 34 11.68 -5.77 6.99
CA VAL A 34 10.91 -6.97 6.61
C VAL A 34 10.42 -7.75 7.84
N PRO A 35 11.26 -8.11 8.84
CA PRO A 35 10.78 -8.76 10.05
C PRO A 35 9.75 -7.93 10.84
N ILE A 36 9.92 -6.60 10.90
CA ILE A 36 8.97 -5.71 11.59
C ILE A 36 7.61 -5.73 10.90
N VAL A 37 7.57 -5.65 9.57
CA VAL A 37 6.33 -5.77 8.80
C VAL A 37 5.67 -7.12 9.01
N ILE A 38 6.44 -8.22 8.96
CA ILE A 38 5.91 -9.58 9.18
C ILE A 38 5.33 -9.69 10.60
N LEU A 39 6.04 -9.21 11.61
CA LEU A 39 5.55 -9.20 12.99
C LEU A 39 4.22 -8.42 13.10
N TYR A 40 4.15 -7.24 12.50
CA TYR A 40 2.91 -6.47 12.46
C TYR A 40 1.77 -7.24 11.80
N LEU A 41 2.00 -7.87 10.64
CA LEU A 41 0.97 -8.64 9.95
C LEU A 41 0.46 -9.80 10.80
N ILE A 42 1.35 -10.49 11.51
CA ILE A 42 0.97 -11.56 12.45
C ILE A 42 0.10 -11.00 13.58
N LEU A 43 0.53 -9.91 14.21
CA LEU A 43 -0.23 -9.27 15.30
C LEU A 43 -1.58 -8.74 14.80
N HIS A 44 -1.62 -8.13 13.61
CA HIS A 44 -2.86 -7.66 12.98
C HIS A 44 -3.85 -8.82 12.76
N LEU A 45 -3.38 -9.91 12.16
CA LEU A 45 -4.22 -11.09 11.91
C LEU A 45 -4.69 -11.77 13.19
N ALA A 46 -3.87 -11.76 14.25
CA ALA A 46 -4.20 -12.39 15.52
C ALA A 46 -5.18 -11.57 16.37
N PHE A 47 -5.07 -10.23 16.38
CA PHE A 47 -5.77 -9.38 17.36
C PHE A 47 -6.78 -8.41 16.75
N ILE A 48 -6.64 -8.07 15.47
CA ILE A 48 -7.49 -7.07 14.80
C ILE A 48 -8.42 -7.71 13.79
N SER A 49 -7.93 -8.67 13.02
CA SER A 49 -8.69 -9.34 11.96
C SER A 49 -9.91 -10.08 12.51
N GLN A 50 -11.05 -9.92 11.84
CA GLN A 50 -12.28 -10.67 12.16
C GLN A 50 -12.36 -12.01 11.40
N ASP A 51 -11.71 -12.08 10.23
CA ASP A 51 -11.62 -13.27 9.38
C ASP A 51 -10.23 -13.30 8.74
N TRP A 52 -9.27 -13.89 9.46
CA TRP A 52 -7.87 -13.91 9.05
C TRP A 52 -7.64 -14.55 7.68
N LYS A 53 -8.47 -15.53 7.26
CA LYS A 53 -8.32 -16.17 5.94
C LYS A 53 -8.63 -15.20 4.81
N LYS A 54 -9.71 -14.44 4.94
CA LYS A 54 -10.07 -13.40 3.95
C LYS A 54 -9.03 -12.29 3.94
N GLU A 55 -8.56 -11.91 5.12
CA GLU A 55 -7.62 -10.81 5.26
C GLU A 55 -6.24 -11.18 4.71
N ILE A 56 -5.76 -12.41 4.88
CA ILE A 56 -4.57 -12.91 4.18
C ILE A 56 -4.77 -12.85 2.67
N LEU A 57 -5.92 -13.31 2.14
CA LEU A 57 -6.19 -13.24 0.71
C LEU A 57 -6.16 -11.79 0.20
N LEU A 58 -6.74 -10.86 0.99
CA LEU A 58 -6.71 -9.43 0.65
C LEU A 58 -5.27 -8.90 0.65
N ILE A 59 -4.50 -9.19 1.69
CA ILE A 59 -3.08 -8.75 1.80
C ILE A 59 -2.27 -9.26 0.61
N VAL A 60 -2.36 -10.55 0.29
CA VAL A 60 -1.64 -11.14 -0.85
C VAL A 60 -2.09 -10.51 -2.17
N ALA A 61 -3.40 -10.38 -2.40
CA ALA A 61 -3.94 -9.81 -3.63
C ALA A 61 -3.50 -8.35 -3.81
N LEU A 62 -3.62 -7.52 -2.78
CA LEU A 62 -3.25 -6.11 -2.88
C LEU A 62 -1.73 -5.90 -2.92
N THR A 63 -0.94 -6.75 -2.28
CA THR A 63 0.53 -6.72 -2.43
C THR A 63 0.94 -7.07 -3.87
N ALA A 64 0.30 -8.06 -4.49
CA ALA A 64 0.53 -8.39 -5.90
C ALA A 64 0.13 -7.24 -6.84
N VAL A 65 -1.02 -6.61 -6.59
CA VAL A 65 -1.45 -5.41 -7.33
C VAL A 65 -0.47 -4.27 -7.12
N GLY A 66 0.04 -4.10 -5.91
CA GLY A 66 1.09 -3.12 -5.61
C GLY A 66 2.37 -3.38 -6.39
N ALA A 67 2.83 -4.62 -6.45
CA ALA A 67 3.99 -5.00 -7.24
C ALA A 67 3.80 -4.64 -8.73
N ILE A 68 2.61 -4.90 -9.29
CA ILE A 68 2.26 -4.51 -10.66
C ILE A 68 2.27 -2.98 -10.81
N ASN A 69 1.70 -2.24 -9.87
CA ASN A 69 1.69 -0.78 -9.87
C ASN A 69 3.12 -0.20 -9.93
N GLU A 70 3.99 -0.66 -9.05
CA GLU A 70 5.39 -0.20 -9.01
C GLU A 70 6.14 -0.55 -10.30
N SER A 71 5.92 -1.77 -10.82
CA SER A 71 6.50 -2.18 -12.11
C SER A 71 6.00 -1.33 -13.28
N VAL A 72 4.73 -0.97 -13.32
CA VAL A 72 4.17 -0.09 -14.34
C VAL A 72 4.83 1.29 -14.28
N LEU A 73 4.95 1.89 -13.10
CA LEU A 73 5.61 3.20 -12.92
C LEU A 73 7.08 3.16 -13.33
N PHE A 74 7.78 2.07 -13.00
CA PHE A 74 9.16 1.83 -13.43
C PHE A 74 9.27 1.71 -14.95
N LEU A 75 8.45 0.87 -15.58
CA LEU A 75 8.45 0.67 -17.05
C LEU A 75 8.08 1.93 -17.82
N LEU A 76 7.23 2.79 -17.25
CA LEU A 76 6.93 4.11 -17.81
C LEU A 76 8.11 5.07 -17.66
N GLY A 77 9.21 4.69 -16.98
CA GLY A 77 10.32 5.56 -16.67
C GLY A 77 9.93 6.74 -15.77
N ALA A 78 8.85 6.58 -15.00
CA ALA A 78 8.37 7.61 -14.08
C ALA A 78 9.18 7.62 -12.78
N ILE A 79 9.54 6.45 -12.28
CA ILE A 79 10.27 6.28 -11.03
C ILE A 79 11.37 5.23 -11.17
N THR A 80 12.42 5.37 -10.36
CA THR A 80 13.43 4.33 -10.14
C THR A 80 13.64 4.15 -8.64
N TYR A 81 13.98 2.92 -8.23
CA TYR A 81 14.22 2.56 -6.84
C TYR A 81 15.68 2.16 -6.66
N GLU A 82 16.33 2.68 -5.63
CA GLU A 82 17.60 2.11 -5.19
C GLU A 82 17.36 0.73 -4.59
N GLY A 83 18.23 -0.24 -4.92
CA GLY A 83 18.11 -1.63 -4.45
C GLY A 83 16.90 -2.41 -5.02
N ALA A 84 16.34 -1.96 -6.15
CA ALA A 84 15.29 -2.72 -6.85
C ALA A 84 15.84 -4.07 -7.35
N PHE A 85 15.07 -5.16 -7.14
CA PHE A 85 15.49 -6.50 -7.53
C PHE A 85 14.80 -7.01 -8.81
N LEU A 86 13.52 -6.85 -8.97
CA LEU A 86 12.77 -7.37 -10.12
C LEU A 86 11.77 -6.32 -10.63
N GLY A 87 11.92 -5.91 -11.90
CA GLY A 87 10.95 -5.02 -12.54
C GLY A 87 10.71 -3.71 -11.78
N GLY A 88 11.73 -3.16 -11.13
CA GLY A 88 11.62 -1.93 -10.35
C GLY A 88 10.97 -2.09 -8.96
N ILE A 89 10.83 -3.31 -8.46
CA ILE A 89 10.22 -3.59 -7.15
C ILE A 89 11.31 -3.66 -6.08
N SER A 90 11.00 -3.18 -4.88
CA SER A 90 11.86 -3.31 -3.70
C SER A 90 11.12 -3.98 -2.53
N TRP A 91 11.85 -4.60 -1.59
CA TRP A 91 11.25 -5.28 -0.44
C TRP A 91 10.44 -4.34 0.44
N TRP A 92 10.89 -3.11 0.62
CA TRP A 92 10.20 -2.14 1.45
C TRP A 92 8.88 -1.67 0.82
N THR A 93 8.79 -1.57 -0.53
CA THR A 93 7.53 -1.25 -1.20
C THR A 93 6.51 -2.37 -1.05
N LEU A 94 6.94 -3.64 -1.16
CA LEU A 94 6.06 -4.78 -0.89
C LEU A 94 5.56 -4.79 0.55
N GLY A 95 6.44 -4.48 1.51
CA GLY A 95 6.06 -4.32 2.92
C GLY A 95 5.03 -3.22 3.14
N LEU A 96 5.18 -2.08 2.45
CA LEU A 96 4.20 -0.98 2.49
C LEU A 96 2.86 -1.40 1.91
N TRP A 97 2.84 -2.08 0.76
CA TRP A 97 1.60 -2.55 0.15
C TRP A 97 0.88 -3.58 1.03
N ALA A 98 1.63 -4.52 1.63
CA ALA A 98 1.06 -5.47 2.57
C ALA A 98 0.46 -4.78 3.80
N SER A 99 1.17 -3.79 4.36
CA SER A 99 0.67 -2.99 5.48
C SER A 99 -0.52 -2.12 5.10
N PHE A 100 -0.51 -1.53 3.90
CA PHE A 100 -1.63 -0.75 3.37
C PHE A 100 -2.88 -1.60 3.18
N ALA A 101 -2.74 -2.84 2.72
CA ALA A 101 -3.85 -3.76 2.55
C ALA A 101 -4.64 -3.99 3.85
N THR A 102 -3.98 -4.01 5.01
CA THR A 102 -4.65 -4.16 6.31
C THR A 102 -5.59 -3.00 6.65
N THR A 103 -5.46 -1.85 5.98
CA THR A 103 -6.29 -0.67 6.26
C THR A 103 -7.65 -0.70 5.56
N TYR A 104 -7.83 -1.53 4.54
CA TYR A 104 -9.01 -1.50 3.66
C TYR A 104 -10.32 -1.83 4.37
N TRP A 105 -10.30 -2.79 5.29
CA TRP A 105 -11.51 -3.16 6.05
C TRP A 105 -11.60 -2.50 7.42
N HIS A 106 -10.61 -1.67 7.75
CA HIS A 106 -10.49 -0.96 9.02
C HIS A 106 -10.44 0.56 8.80
N ALA A 107 -9.25 1.15 8.76
CA ALA A 107 -9.07 2.60 8.72
C ALA A 107 -9.64 3.28 7.47
N PHE A 108 -9.55 2.65 6.29
CA PHE A 108 -10.02 3.20 5.01
C PHE A 108 -11.31 2.56 4.47
N SER A 109 -12.02 1.77 5.27
CA SER A 109 -13.27 1.11 4.86
C SER A 109 -14.33 2.07 4.32
N TRP A 110 -14.40 3.29 4.86
CA TRP A 110 -15.30 4.35 4.44
C TRP A 110 -15.07 4.84 3.00
N LEU A 111 -13.84 4.71 2.48
CA LEU A 111 -13.47 5.14 1.13
C LEU A 111 -13.96 4.15 0.06
N GLY A 112 -14.08 2.89 0.42
CA GLY A 112 -14.52 1.84 -0.50
C GLY A 112 -15.88 2.06 -1.15
N SER A 113 -16.79 2.83 -0.53
CA SER A 113 -18.08 3.19 -1.11
C SER A 113 -18.06 4.43 -2.01
N LYS A 114 -16.88 5.09 -2.15
CA LYS A 114 -16.73 6.39 -2.79
C LYS A 114 -15.68 6.34 -3.92
N PRO A 115 -15.95 5.65 -5.05
CA PRO A 115 -14.96 5.41 -6.09
C PRO A 115 -14.39 6.70 -6.71
N LEU A 116 -15.21 7.72 -6.92
CA LEU A 116 -14.75 9.02 -7.45
C LEU A 116 -13.83 9.73 -6.46
N LEU A 117 -14.15 9.67 -5.17
CA LEU A 117 -13.28 10.25 -4.13
C LEU A 117 -11.96 9.47 -4.01
N SER A 118 -12.00 8.12 -4.10
CA SER A 118 -10.77 7.34 -4.10
C SER A 118 -9.90 7.64 -5.32
N ALA A 119 -10.48 7.81 -6.52
CA ALA A 119 -9.76 8.22 -7.71
C ALA A 119 -9.12 9.62 -7.53
N LEU A 120 -9.88 10.58 -7.01
CA LEU A 120 -9.39 11.93 -6.74
C LEU A 120 -8.24 11.92 -5.73
N LEU A 121 -8.38 11.21 -4.62
CA LEU A 121 -7.33 11.10 -3.59
C LEU A 121 -6.10 10.37 -4.14
N GLY A 122 -6.28 9.28 -4.89
CA GLY A 122 -5.18 8.59 -5.57
C GLY A 122 -4.43 9.52 -6.54
N GLY A 123 -5.18 10.23 -7.39
CA GLY A 123 -4.59 11.11 -8.40
C GLY A 123 -3.93 12.38 -7.87
N THR A 124 -4.30 12.84 -6.66
CA THR A 124 -3.76 14.08 -6.08
C THR A 124 -2.77 13.85 -4.95
N LEU A 125 -3.06 12.97 -3.99
CA LEU A 125 -2.20 12.76 -2.83
C LEU A 125 -1.01 11.87 -3.13
N MET A 126 -1.16 10.88 -4.03
CA MET A 126 -0.05 9.96 -4.32
C MET A 126 1.11 10.62 -5.06
N PRO A 127 0.93 11.52 -6.04
CA PRO A 127 2.04 12.30 -6.57
C PRO A 127 2.82 13.06 -5.51
N ILE A 128 2.12 13.69 -4.56
CA ILE A 128 2.75 14.42 -3.44
C ILE A 128 3.53 13.45 -2.53
N TYR A 129 2.92 12.28 -2.24
CA TYR A 129 3.56 11.23 -1.46
C TYR A 129 4.86 10.74 -2.13
N TYR A 130 4.82 10.40 -3.42
CA TYR A 130 6.00 9.94 -4.15
C TYR A 130 7.05 11.07 -4.29
N ALA A 131 6.64 12.33 -4.48
CA ALA A 131 7.58 13.47 -4.48
C ALA A 131 8.27 13.63 -3.12
N SER A 132 7.61 13.28 -2.01
CA SER A 132 8.27 13.28 -0.69
C SER A 132 9.31 12.18 -0.56
N MET A 133 9.08 11.01 -1.15
CA MET A 133 10.06 9.92 -1.18
C MET A 133 11.28 10.25 -2.05
N ASP A 134 11.07 10.95 -3.18
CA ASP A 134 12.16 11.46 -4.01
C ASP A 134 13.05 12.44 -3.22
N ARG A 135 12.45 13.39 -2.49
CA ARG A 135 13.18 14.31 -1.60
C ARG A 135 13.94 13.62 -0.47
N LEU A 136 13.45 12.47 -0.03
CA LEU A 136 14.13 11.64 0.98
C LEU A 136 15.21 10.73 0.36
N ASN A 137 15.43 10.79 -0.94
CA ASN A 137 16.35 9.92 -1.70
C ASN A 137 16.04 8.42 -1.52
N VAL A 138 14.76 8.07 -1.46
CA VAL A 138 14.29 6.67 -1.37
C VAL A 138 13.89 6.14 -2.74
N ILE A 139 13.41 7.03 -3.58
CA ILE A 139 13.18 6.82 -5.01
C ILE A 139 13.83 7.95 -5.77
N GLN A 140 13.88 7.85 -7.10
CA GLN A 140 14.35 8.93 -7.96
C GLN A 140 13.31 9.23 -9.04
N TYR A 141 13.08 10.50 -9.29
CA TYR A 141 12.30 11.01 -10.39
C TYR A 141 13.25 11.46 -11.52
N PRO A 142 13.40 10.67 -12.60
CA PRO A 142 14.22 11.09 -13.74
C PRO A 142 13.71 12.39 -14.39
N ASP A 143 12.39 12.57 -14.42
CA ASP A 143 11.68 13.78 -14.81
C ASP A 143 10.51 14.00 -13.87
N ALA A 144 10.59 15.02 -13.03
CA ALA A 144 9.61 15.28 -11.98
C ALA A 144 8.18 15.52 -12.54
N THR A 145 8.06 16.24 -13.66
CA THR A 145 6.73 16.52 -14.26
C THR A 145 6.10 15.24 -14.80
N ARG A 146 6.86 14.47 -15.58
CA ARG A 146 6.41 13.18 -16.11
C ARG A 146 6.06 12.21 -15.00
N ALA A 147 6.88 12.12 -13.96
CA ALA A 147 6.67 11.27 -12.82
C ALA A 147 5.37 11.62 -12.08
N MET A 148 5.15 12.90 -11.75
CA MET A 148 3.95 13.33 -11.05
C MET A 148 2.67 13.05 -11.86
N VAL A 149 2.70 13.28 -13.17
CA VAL A 149 1.54 12.98 -14.05
C VAL A 149 1.31 11.46 -14.11
N ALA A 150 2.35 10.66 -14.34
CA ALA A 150 2.23 9.21 -14.43
C ALA A 150 1.72 8.60 -13.11
N VAL A 151 2.30 8.98 -11.98
CA VAL A 151 1.84 8.55 -10.65
C VAL A 151 0.40 8.95 -10.44
N GLY A 152 0.03 10.20 -10.75
CA GLY A 152 -1.35 10.68 -10.59
C GLY A 152 -2.36 9.88 -11.41
N VAL A 153 -2.09 9.65 -12.69
CA VAL A 153 -2.98 8.87 -13.57
C VAL A 153 -3.07 7.41 -13.11
N VAL A 154 -1.94 6.77 -12.85
CA VAL A 154 -1.90 5.36 -12.43
C VAL A 154 -2.66 5.18 -11.12
N TRP A 155 -2.43 6.02 -10.12
CA TRP A 155 -3.10 5.90 -8.82
C TRP A 155 -4.57 6.33 -8.83
N ALA A 156 -4.98 7.26 -9.71
CA ALA A 156 -6.39 7.59 -9.91
C ALA A 156 -7.20 6.38 -10.42
N LEU A 157 -6.57 5.49 -11.17
CA LEU A 157 -7.18 4.24 -11.63
C LEU A 157 -7.02 3.11 -10.62
N MET A 158 -5.83 2.97 -10.04
CA MET A 158 -5.47 1.85 -9.16
C MET A 158 -6.24 1.88 -7.85
N LEU A 159 -6.34 3.02 -7.17
CA LEU A 159 -6.96 3.08 -5.85
C LEU A 159 -8.44 2.64 -5.86
N PRO A 160 -9.32 3.10 -6.76
CA PRO A 160 -10.67 2.54 -6.84
C PRO A 160 -10.70 1.06 -7.24
N CYS A 161 -9.79 0.59 -8.13
CA CYS A 161 -9.69 -0.82 -8.51
C CYS A 161 -9.33 -1.71 -7.31
N THR A 162 -8.40 -1.30 -6.46
CA THR A 162 -8.06 -2.06 -5.24
C THR A 162 -9.23 -2.18 -4.28
N PHE A 163 -10.08 -1.15 -4.15
CA PHE A 163 -11.33 -1.24 -3.38
C PHE A 163 -12.36 -2.17 -4.02
N LEU A 164 -12.43 -2.27 -5.34
CA LEU A 164 -13.29 -3.25 -6.02
C LEU A 164 -12.82 -4.69 -5.75
N ILE A 165 -11.51 -4.94 -5.81
CA ILE A 165 -10.91 -6.24 -5.45
C ILE A 165 -11.24 -6.59 -3.99
N SER A 166 -11.03 -5.65 -3.08
CA SER A 166 -11.33 -5.80 -1.66
C SER A 166 -12.80 -6.21 -1.41
N LYS A 167 -13.75 -5.55 -2.08
CA LYS A 167 -15.18 -5.89 -2.01
C LYS A 167 -15.49 -7.25 -2.61
N SER A 168 -14.84 -7.63 -3.70
CA SER A 168 -15.04 -8.93 -4.34
C SER A 168 -14.61 -10.07 -3.43
N ILE A 169 -13.45 -9.93 -2.77
CA ILE A 169 -12.97 -10.89 -1.76
C ILE A 169 -13.96 -10.99 -0.60
N GLN A 170 -14.45 -9.85 -0.10
CA GLN A 170 -15.41 -9.84 1.01
C GLN A 170 -16.71 -10.57 0.65
N ARG A 171 -17.24 -10.39 -0.58
CA ARG A 171 -18.50 -11.00 -1.07
C ARG A 171 -18.36 -12.47 -1.44
N GLY A 172 -17.23 -12.88 -2.04
CA GLY A 172 -17.02 -14.25 -2.52
C GLY A 172 -17.15 -15.32 -1.42
N PHE A 173 -16.80 -14.99 -0.20
CA PHE A 173 -16.94 -15.89 0.95
C PHE A 173 -18.34 -15.90 1.58
N VAL A 174 -19.21 -14.92 1.27
CA VAL A 174 -20.60 -14.91 1.78
C VAL A 174 -21.48 -15.88 0.99
N ARG A 175 -21.15 -16.14 -0.30
CA ARG A 175 -21.91 -17.05 -1.18
C ARG A 175 -21.66 -18.54 -0.90
N ASN A 176 -20.63 -18.89 -0.14
CA ASN A 176 -20.23 -20.27 0.12
C ASN A 176 -20.58 -20.74 1.57
N LYS A 177 -21.40 -20.01 2.29
CA LYS A 177 -22.04 -20.40 3.56
C LYS A 177 -23.54 -20.57 3.33
#